data_f2a6702e82dc9bbde8d131376dcb2d1a
#
_entry.id   f2a6702e82dc9bbde8d131376dcb2d1a
#
_cell.length_a   1.000
_cell.length_b   1.000
_cell.length_c   1.000
_cell.angle_alpha   90.00
_cell.angle_beta   90.00
_cell.angle_gamma   90.00
#
_symmetry.space_group_name_H-M   'P 1'
#
loop_
_entity.id
_entity.type
_entity.pdbx_description
1 polymer ?
#
loop_
_entity_poly.entity_id
_entity_poly.type
_entity_poly.pdbx_seq_one_letter_code
_entity_poly.pdbx_strand_id
1 'polypeptide(L)'
;MSDPVQTDEAVRDASGSEQAGMQASEGRPGVTGGGVTGEETGSEVQVEHPEFLNVDPLKANYHEAFIDSPALRRSLERADTALLCIDMQYLDAVRGYGVFANAEASGVPRAAQEYYFDRLEQIVLPNVRRLQDAFRIADLEVIHTRIQSLTRDGRDRSPGHKRLGLHAAPGSKDAQFVELVAPEPDEIVIEKTASGVFNSTNLGYVLRNLGVNALFVTGVYSNECVSTAIRDACDLGFYVTLIEDGCATVTPELQRATITTMKDRYARVLSTAEAIAEVEQVVGANDG
;
A
#
# COMPACT_ATOMS: atom_id res chain seq x y z
N MET A 1 10.78 33.94 57.57
CA MET A 1 9.56 33.68 58.28
C MET A 1 8.64 32.99 57.29
N SER A 2 8.36 31.78 57.30
CA SER A 2 8.30 30.66 58.18
C SER A 2 8.45 29.38 57.35
N ASP A 3 9.10 28.46 57.93
CA ASP A 3 9.50 27.15 57.50
C ASP A 3 8.35 26.11 57.40
N PRO A 4 8.64 24.87 57.12
CA PRO A 4 7.91 23.90 56.28
C PRO A 4 7.10 22.90 57.11
N VAL A 5 6.28 22.12 56.43
CA VAL A 5 5.66 20.93 57.04
C VAL A 5 6.10 19.68 56.24
N GLN A 6 6.90 18.88 56.92
CA GLN A 6 7.11 17.45 56.74
C GLN A 6 5.87 16.67 57.20
N THR A 7 5.66 15.50 56.59
CA THR A 7 5.22 14.19 57.15
C THR A 7 4.65 13.37 56.00
N ASP A 8 4.71 12.07 55.87
CA ASP A 8 5.41 10.99 56.53
C ASP A 8 5.16 9.72 55.67
N GLU A 9 6.09 8.83 55.71
CA GLU A 9 6.06 7.49 55.10
C GLU A 9 4.89 6.63 55.54
N ALA A 10 4.37 5.77 54.64
CA ALA A 10 3.85 4.48 55.01
C ALA A 10 4.05 3.45 53.90
N VAL A 11 5.12 2.72 54.00
CA VAL A 11 5.36 1.41 53.37
C VAL A 11 4.30 0.44 53.89
N ARG A 12 3.62 -0.28 52.98
CA ARG A 12 3.01 -1.57 53.28
C ARG A 12 3.31 -2.56 52.19
N ASP A 13 4.21 -3.43 52.54
CA ASP A 13 4.51 -4.72 51.97
C ASP A 13 3.32 -5.68 52.21
N ALA A 14 2.88 -6.41 51.22
CA ALA A 14 2.06 -7.58 51.38
C ALA A 14 2.32 -8.55 50.20
N SER A 15 3.30 -9.40 50.43
CA SER A 15 3.45 -10.68 49.76
C SER A 15 2.23 -11.59 50.05
N GLY A 16 1.63 -12.15 49.02
CA GLY A 16 0.59 -13.15 49.15
C GLY A 16 0.57 -14.03 47.90
N SER A 17 1.33 -15.11 47.98
CA SER A 17 1.30 -16.23 47.05
C SER A 17 0.04 -17.05 47.23
N GLU A 18 -0.78 -17.23 46.20
CA GLU A 18 -1.72 -18.33 46.11
C GLU A 18 -1.54 -19.09 44.81
N GLN A 19 -0.94 -20.25 44.91
CA GLN A 19 -0.92 -21.31 43.91
C GLN A 19 -2.28 -22.00 43.92
N ALA A 20 -3.05 -21.87 42.85
CA ALA A 20 -4.18 -22.76 42.58
C ALA A 20 -3.72 -23.86 41.63
N GLY A 21 -3.53 -25.04 42.14
CA GLY A 21 -3.28 -26.25 41.39
C GLY A 21 -4.50 -26.65 40.56
N MET A 22 -4.30 -26.90 39.29
CA MET A 22 -5.29 -27.52 38.41
C MET A 22 -4.84 -28.96 38.13
N GLN A 23 -5.65 -29.89 38.64
CA GLN A 23 -5.48 -31.32 38.51
C GLN A 23 -5.53 -31.77 37.05
N ALA A 24 -4.60 -32.63 36.69
CA ALA A 24 -4.62 -33.40 35.46
C ALA A 24 -5.74 -34.42 35.47
N SER A 25 -6.59 -34.48 34.46
CA SER A 25 -7.47 -35.58 34.16
C SER A 25 -6.78 -36.53 33.16
N GLU A 26 -6.57 -37.73 33.64
CA GLU A 26 -6.08 -38.89 32.88
C GLU A 26 -7.08 -39.37 31.82
N GLY A 27 -6.56 -39.88 30.70
CA GLY A 27 -7.23 -40.93 29.95
C GLY A 27 -7.50 -40.66 28.48
N ARG A 28 -6.50 -40.93 27.61
CA ARG A 28 -6.77 -41.42 26.24
C ARG A 28 -5.89 -42.62 25.95
N PRO A 29 -6.46 -43.67 25.35
CA PRO A 29 -5.75 -44.95 25.13
C PRO A 29 -4.74 -44.79 23.96
N GLY A 30 -3.61 -45.43 24.13
CA GLY A 30 -2.51 -45.48 23.19
C GLY A 30 -2.88 -46.16 21.88
N VAL A 31 -2.50 -45.52 20.79
CA VAL A 31 -2.40 -46.15 19.46
C VAL A 31 -0.93 -46.58 19.29
N THR A 32 -0.74 -47.88 19.21
CA THR A 32 0.54 -48.54 18.97
C THR A 32 1.13 -48.16 17.62
N GLY A 33 2.41 -47.85 17.64
CA GLY A 33 3.18 -47.46 16.47
C GLY A 33 3.27 -48.53 15.41
N GLY A 34 3.07 -48.08 14.16
CA GLY A 34 3.56 -48.72 12.98
C GLY A 34 4.52 -47.74 12.33
N GLY A 35 5.79 -48.03 12.35
CA GLY A 35 6.81 -47.28 11.62
C GLY A 35 6.57 -47.44 10.13
N VAL A 36 6.30 -46.36 9.45
CA VAL A 36 6.40 -46.26 8.00
C VAL A 36 7.52 -45.28 7.71
N THR A 37 8.72 -45.84 7.39
CA THR A 37 9.76 -45.11 6.70
C THR A 37 9.31 -44.99 5.24
N GLY A 38 8.62 -43.92 4.90
CA GLY A 38 8.33 -43.52 3.54
C GLY A 38 9.01 -42.20 3.32
N GLU A 39 10.05 -42.15 2.48
CA GLU A 39 10.48 -40.94 1.83
C GLU A 39 9.30 -40.42 0.98
N GLU A 40 8.56 -39.47 1.51
CA GLU A 40 7.66 -38.67 0.71
C GLU A 40 8.50 -37.70 -0.12
N THR A 41 8.96 -38.17 -1.29
CA THR A 41 9.23 -37.25 -2.38
C THR A 41 7.88 -36.63 -2.76
N GLY A 42 7.61 -35.44 -2.22
CA GLY A 42 6.47 -34.62 -2.63
C GLY A 42 6.62 -34.27 -4.10
N SER A 43 6.11 -35.15 -4.97
CA SER A 43 5.81 -34.75 -6.34
C SER A 43 4.64 -33.76 -6.24
N GLU A 44 4.93 -32.45 -6.40
CA GLU A 44 3.89 -31.50 -6.76
C GLU A 44 3.18 -32.09 -8.00
N VAL A 45 1.95 -32.52 -7.83
CA VAL A 45 1.10 -32.88 -8.94
C VAL A 45 0.81 -31.56 -9.66
N GLN A 46 1.61 -31.24 -10.67
CA GLN A 46 1.27 -30.19 -11.61
C GLN A 46 0.08 -30.69 -12.40
N VAL A 47 -1.08 -30.25 -11.99
CA VAL A 47 -2.31 -30.43 -12.78
C VAL A 47 -2.19 -29.46 -13.95
N GLU A 48 -1.61 -29.94 -15.06
CA GLU A 48 -1.66 -29.21 -16.32
C GLU A 48 -3.11 -29.19 -16.80
N HIS A 49 -3.71 -28.00 -16.79
CA HIS A 49 -4.97 -27.73 -17.46
C HIS A 49 -4.67 -27.03 -18.79
N PRO A 50 -4.45 -27.79 -19.88
CA PRO A 50 -4.09 -27.24 -21.20
C PRO A 50 -5.10 -26.20 -21.71
N GLU A 51 -6.36 -26.30 -21.29
CA GLU A 51 -7.43 -25.36 -21.61
C GLU A 51 -7.19 -23.95 -21.08
N PHE A 52 -6.33 -23.76 -20.07
CA PHE A 52 -6.00 -22.45 -19.54
C PHE A 52 -4.77 -21.78 -20.18
N LEU A 53 -4.02 -22.49 -21.03
CA LEU A 53 -2.78 -21.97 -21.62
C LEU A 53 -3.00 -20.78 -22.56
N ASN A 54 -4.20 -20.59 -23.09
CA ASN A 54 -4.57 -19.51 -24.02
C ASN A 54 -5.74 -18.65 -23.52
N VAL A 55 -6.14 -18.78 -22.27
CA VAL A 55 -7.23 -17.98 -21.70
C VAL A 55 -6.63 -16.77 -21.01
N ASP A 56 -7.12 -15.58 -21.35
CA ASP A 56 -6.85 -14.39 -20.57
C ASP A 56 -7.29 -14.66 -19.11
N PRO A 57 -6.39 -14.63 -18.11
CA PRO A 57 -6.73 -14.93 -16.72
C PRO A 57 -7.89 -14.11 -16.18
N LEU A 58 -8.08 -12.90 -16.69
CA LEU A 58 -9.20 -12.03 -16.30
C LEU A 58 -10.53 -12.54 -16.88
N LYS A 59 -10.54 -12.96 -18.14
CA LYS A 59 -11.74 -13.54 -18.75
C LYS A 59 -12.14 -14.88 -18.12
N ALA A 60 -11.20 -15.63 -17.57
CA ALA A 60 -11.49 -16.85 -16.83
C ALA A 60 -12.22 -16.59 -15.50
N ASN A 61 -12.02 -15.40 -14.89
CA ASN A 61 -12.55 -15.10 -13.57
C ASN A 61 -13.82 -14.23 -13.57
N TYR A 62 -14.09 -13.48 -14.65
CA TYR A 62 -15.18 -12.50 -14.69
C TYR A 62 -15.97 -12.57 -16.00
N HIS A 63 -17.28 -12.38 -15.89
CA HIS A 63 -18.15 -12.24 -17.05
C HIS A 63 -17.81 -10.97 -17.83
N GLU A 64 -17.78 -11.05 -19.15
CA GLU A 64 -17.57 -9.89 -20.04
C GLU A 64 -18.54 -8.74 -19.76
N ALA A 65 -19.76 -9.05 -19.28
CA ALA A 65 -20.75 -8.05 -18.89
C ALA A 65 -20.32 -7.16 -17.71
N PHE A 66 -19.38 -7.61 -16.85
CA PHE A 66 -18.82 -6.78 -15.78
C PHE A 66 -17.68 -5.89 -16.28
N ILE A 67 -16.92 -6.39 -17.25
CA ILE A 67 -15.78 -5.66 -17.84
C ILE A 67 -16.29 -4.46 -18.65
N ASP A 68 -17.47 -4.56 -19.24
CA ASP A 68 -18.06 -3.54 -20.09
C ASP A 68 -19.05 -2.61 -19.36
N SER A 69 -18.98 -2.59 -18.05
CA SER A 69 -19.88 -1.78 -17.22
C SER A 69 -19.64 -0.28 -17.47
N PRO A 70 -20.70 0.54 -17.56
CA PRO A 70 -20.58 2.00 -17.67
C PRO A 70 -19.75 2.63 -16.53
N ALA A 71 -19.76 2.01 -15.35
CA ALA A 71 -18.98 2.46 -14.21
C ALA A 71 -17.46 2.37 -14.43
N LEU A 72 -17.00 1.36 -15.19
CA LEU A 72 -15.57 1.23 -15.55
C LEU A 72 -15.15 2.20 -16.67
N ARG A 73 -16.12 2.73 -17.42
CA ARG A 73 -15.92 3.69 -18.52
C ARG A 73 -16.23 5.11 -18.10
N ARG A 74 -16.41 5.36 -16.81
CA ARG A 74 -16.70 6.70 -16.33
C ARG A 74 -15.63 7.67 -16.81
N SER A 75 -16.07 8.70 -17.51
CA SER A 75 -15.22 9.83 -17.85
C SER A 75 -14.87 10.62 -16.60
N LEU A 76 -13.72 11.26 -16.65
CA LEU A 76 -13.29 12.22 -15.66
C LEU A 76 -14.33 13.36 -15.58
N GLU A 77 -14.81 13.65 -14.38
CA GLU A 77 -15.61 14.86 -14.12
C GLU A 77 -14.74 15.81 -13.28
N ARG A 78 -14.73 17.07 -13.69
CA ARG A 78 -13.97 18.11 -13.01
C ARG A 78 -14.33 18.18 -11.54
N ALA A 79 -14.07 18.51 -10.63
CA ALA A 79 -14.49 18.68 -9.23
C ALA A 79 -14.67 17.40 -8.42
N ASP A 80 -14.69 16.21 -9.04
CA ASP A 80 -14.88 14.97 -8.28
C ASP A 80 -13.75 13.93 -8.44
N THR A 81 -12.62 14.34 -9.01
CA THR A 81 -11.48 13.46 -9.29
C THR A 81 -10.22 13.97 -8.57
N ALA A 82 -9.47 13.04 -7.98
CA ALA A 82 -8.19 13.32 -7.36
C ALA A 82 -7.09 12.36 -7.84
N LEU A 83 -5.85 12.84 -7.86
CA LEU A 83 -4.66 12.02 -7.99
C LEU A 83 -4.15 11.63 -6.60
N LEU A 84 -4.02 10.34 -6.35
CA LEU A 84 -3.46 9.80 -5.12
C LEU A 84 -2.04 9.26 -5.36
N CYS A 85 -1.05 9.96 -4.82
CA CYS A 85 0.38 9.62 -4.91
C CYS A 85 0.80 8.85 -3.65
N ILE A 86 1.07 7.54 -3.78
CA ILE A 86 1.30 6.65 -2.65
C ILE A 86 2.80 6.46 -2.40
N ASP A 87 3.27 6.89 -1.22
CA ASP A 87 4.57 6.58 -0.61
C ASP A 87 5.79 6.93 -1.49
N MET A 88 5.71 8.01 -2.25
CA MET A 88 6.83 8.55 -3.04
C MET A 88 7.83 9.29 -2.12
N GLN A 89 8.39 8.56 -1.17
CA GLN A 89 9.26 9.05 -0.09
C GLN A 89 10.62 8.33 -0.05
N TYR A 90 11.56 8.85 0.70
CA TYR A 90 12.89 8.26 0.81
C TYR A 90 12.87 6.83 1.32
N LEU A 91 11.99 6.49 2.28
CA LEU A 91 11.86 5.13 2.83
C LEU A 91 11.73 4.05 1.74
N ASP A 92 10.95 4.33 0.69
CA ASP A 92 10.53 3.32 -0.28
C ASP A 92 11.05 3.59 -1.70
N ALA A 93 11.27 4.87 -2.06
CA ALA A 93 11.53 5.27 -3.44
C ALA A 93 12.96 5.80 -3.71
N VAL A 94 13.87 5.67 -2.76
CA VAL A 94 15.26 6.11 -2.92
C VAL A 94 16.26 5.01 -2.53
N ARG A 95 17.26 4.80 -3.39
CA ARG A 95 18.34 3.83 -3.13
C ARG A 95 19.04 4.11 -1.81
N GLY A 96 19.32 3.05 -1.04
CA GLY A 96 20.06 3.14 0.22
C GLY A 96 19.26 3.64 1.41
N TYR A 97 17.93 3.68 1.31
CA TYR A 97 17.02 4.02 2.40
C TYR A 97 16.05 2.88 2.73
N GLY A 98 15.36 2.99 3.85
CA GLY A 98 14.35 2.04 4.30
C GLY A 98 14.85 0.61 4.38
N VAL A 99 14.11 -0.34 3.82
CA VAL A 99 14.50 -1.75 3.78
C VAL A 99 15.73 -2.01 2.92
N PHE A 100 16.08 -1.10 2.03
CA PHE A 100 17.26 -1.18 1.16
C PHE A 100 18.46 -0.38 1.70
N ALA A 101 18.38 0.17 2.91
CA ALA A 101 19.52 0.82 3.57
C ALA A 101 20.69 -0.15 3.76
N ASN A 102 20.39 -1.43 3.98
CA ASN A 102 21.32 -2.54 3.88
C ASN A 102 20.79 -3.52 2.82
N ALA A 103 21.28 -3.38 1.61
CA ALA A 103 20.82 -4.16 0.46
C ALA A 103 20.95 -5.69 0.65
N GLU A 104 21.99 -6.15 1.35
CA GLU A 104 22.19 -7.57 1.63
C GLU A 104 21.21 -8.10 2.67
N ALA A 105 20.92 -7.31 3.70
CA ALA A 105 20.01 -7.69 4.78
C ALA A 105 18.52 -7.60 4.36
N SER A 106 18.20 -6.93 3.26
CA SER A 106 16.83 -6.79 2.78
C SER A 106 16.17 -8.12 2.40
N GLY A 107 16.96 -9.14 2.07
CA GLY A 107 16.48 -10.42 1.54
C GLY A 107 15.97 -10.35 0.09
N VAL A 108 15.93 -9.16 -0.51
CA VAL A 108 15.55 -8.97 -1.92
C VAL A 108 16.79 -9.15 -2.79
N PRO A 109 16.78 -10.03 -3.81
CA PRO A 109 17.91 -10.23 -4.71
C PRO A 109 18.38 -8.91 -5.35
N ARG A 110 19.68 -8.73 -5.50
CA ARG A 110 20.25 -7.49 -6.06
C ARG A 110 19.66 -7.12 -7.42
N ALA A 111 19.46 -8.11 -8.30
CA ALA A 111 18.86 -7.86 -9.61
C ALA A 111 17.43 -7.29 -9.51
N ALA A 112 16.67 -7.71 -8.51
CA ALA A 112 15.32 -7.18 -8.25
C ALA A 112 15.36 -5.76 -7.69
N GLN A 113 16.36 -5.46 -6.83
CA GLN A 113 16.57 -4.08 -6.35
C GLN A 113 16.95 -3.14 -7.49
N GLU A 114 17.88 -3.56 -8.38
CA GLU A 114 18.26 -2.77 -9.54
C GLU A 114 17.06 -2.53 -10.48
N TYR A 115 16.31 -3.58 -10.82
CA TYR A 115 15.08 -3.45 -11.62
C TYR A 115 14.10 -2.44 -11.01
N TYR A 116 13.88 -2.53 -9.69
CA TYR A 116 12.95 -1.66 -8.99
C TYR A 116 13.37 -0.18 -9.06
N PHE A 117 14.61 0.10 -8.70
CA PHE A 117 15.10 1.46 -8.67
C PHE A 117 15.32 2.04 -10.08
N ASP A 118 15.76 1.25 -11.05
CA ASP A 118 15.84 1.69 -12.45
C ASP A 118 14.46 2.08 -12.99
N ARG A 119 13.45 1.26 -12.69
CA ARG A 119 12.06 1.57 -13.06
C ARG A 119 11.56 2.84 -12.36
N LEU A 120 11.85 3.02 -11.08
CA LEU A 120 11.49 4.23 -10.34
C LEU A 120 12.12 5.47 -10.96
N GLU A 121 13.42 5.47 -11.12
CA GLU A 121 14.20 6.63 -11.55
C GLU A 121 13.93 7.02 -13.01
N GLN A 122 13.79 6.03 -13.90
CA GLN A 122 13.69 6.26 -15.34
C GLN A 122 12.26 6.37 -15.86
N ILE A 123 11.29 5.80 -15.17
CA ILE A 123 9.90 5.71 -15.63
C ILE A 123 8.93 6.34 -14.64
N VAL A 124 8.86 5.81 -13.41
CA VAL A 124 7.76 6.13 -12.49
C VAL A 124 7.83 7.56 -11.99
N LEU A 125 8.97 7.99 -11.44
CA LEU A 125 9.09 9.35 -10.90
C LEU A 125 8.87 10.42 -11.98
N PRO A 126 9.44 10.34 -13.20
CA PRO A 126 9.13 11.29 -14.27
C PRO A 126 7.65 11.28 -14.67
N ASN A 127 7.01 10.11 -14.75
CA ASN A 127 5.61 9.98 -15.11
C ASN A 127 4.68 10.55 -14.04
N VAL A 128 4.94 10.24 -12.76
CA VAL A 128 4.17 10.80 -11.64
C VAL A 128 4.27 12.33 -11.64
N ARG A 129 5.46 12.90 -11.87
CA ARG A 129 5.62 14.36 -11.97
C ARG A 129 4.77 14.95 -13.09
N ARG A 130 4.81 14.37 -14.28
CA ARG A 130 3.99 14.82 -15.41
C ARG A 130 2.49 14.76 -15.11
N LEU A 131 2.06 13.72 -14.42
CA LEU A 131 0.66 13.55 -14.06
C LEU A 131 0.24 14.56 -12.99
N GLN A 132 1.08 14.81 -11.97
CA GLN A 132 0.85 15.86 -10.98
C GLN A 132 0.69 17.22 -11.65
N ASP A 133 1.58 17.57 -12.57
CA ASP A 133 1.51 18.84 -13.31
C ASP A 133 0.21 18.96 -14.12
N ALA A 134 -0.25 17.88 -14.78
CA ALA A 134 -1.51 17.87 -15.49
C ALA A 134 -2.73 18.09 -14.56
N PHE A 135 -2.75 17.43 -13.41
CA PHE A 135 -3.81 17.61 -12.41
C PHE A 135 -3.81 19.02 -11.82
N ARG A 136 -2.64 19.59 -11.51
CA ARG A 136 -2.48 20.97 -11.03
C ARG A 136 -2.98 22.00 -12.04
N ILE A 137 -2.61 21.85 -13.31
CA ILE A 137 -3.06 22.72 -14.41
C ILE A 137 -4.59 22.64 -14.55
N ALA A 138 -5.16 21.46 -14.34
CA ALA A 138 -6.60 21.24 -14.42
C ALA A 138 -7.39 21.71 -13.19
N ASP A 139 -6.72 22.20 -12.14
CA ASP A 139 -7.31 22.56 -10.86
C ASP A 139 -8.02 21.37 -10.19
N LEU A 140 -7.39 20.20 -10.27
CA LEU A 140 -7.82 18.94 -9.65
C LEU A 140 -6.95 18.62 -8.44
N GLU A 141 -7.54 17.93 -7.45
CA GLU A 141 -6.85 17.56 -6.22
C GLU A 141 -5.66 16.62 -6.46
N VAL A 142 -4.52 16.95 -5.87
CA VAL A 142 -3.35 16.08 -5.75
C VAL A 142 -3.13 15.75 -4.28
N ILE A 143 -3.24 14.48 -3.92
CA ILE A 143 -3.16 13.99 -2.55
C ILE A 143 -1.97 13.05 -2.43
N HIS A 144 -1.19 13.25 -1.38
CA HIS A 144 0.00 12.45 -1.11
C HIS A 144 -0.18 11.60 0.13
N THR A 145 0.35 10.38 0.09
CA THR A 145 0.52 9.57 1.30
C THR A 145 1.99 9.34 1.58
N ARG A 146 2.31 9.16 2.84
CA ARG A 146 3.63 8.66 3.27
C ARG A 146 3.50 7.76 4.49
N ILE A 147 4.39 6.80 4.59
CA ILE A 147 4.61 6.05 5.82
C ILE A 147 5.37 6.97 6.79
N GLN A 148 4.71 7.31 7.88
CA GLN A 148 5.33 8.03 8.98
C GLN A 148 4.67 7.61 10.30
N SER A 149 5.47 7.21 11.28
CA SER A 149 4.94 6.92 12.62
C SER A 149 4.53 8.22 13.33
N LEU A 150 3.52 8.13 14.20
CA LEU A 150 3.09 9.23 15.05
C LEU A 150 4.10 9.49 16.18
N THR A 151 4.85 8.44 16.54
CA THR A 151 5.81 8.46 17.64
C THR A 151 7.24 8.25 17.13
N ARG A 152 8.21 8.84 17.81
CA ARG A 152 9.62 8.75 17.40
C ARG A 152 10.15 7.31 17.42
N ASP A 153 9.66 6.48 18.34
CA ASP A 153 10.03 5.08 18.49
C ASP A 153 9.18 4.13 17.61
N GLY A 154 8.17 4.65 16.93
CA GLY A 154 7.32 3.88 16.03
C GLY A 154 6.48 2.79 16.69
N ARG A 155 6.12 2.95 17.98
CA ARG A 155 5.29 1.99 18.72
C ARG A 155 3.87 1.86 18.15
N ASP A 156 3.40 2.87 17.46
CA ASP A 156 2.10 2.98 16.77
C ASP A 156 2.04 2.29 15.41
N ARG A 157 3.18 1.84 14.87
CA ARG A 157 3.23 1.11 13.59
C ARG A 157 2.44 -0.19 13.65
N SER A 158 1.86 -0.58 12.52
CA SER A 158 1.20 -1.87 12.38
C SER A 158 2.14 -3.06 12.69
N PRO A 159 1.60 -4.22 13.11
CA PRO A 159 2.41 -5.42 13.28
C PRO A 159 3.18 -5.81 12.01
N GLY A 160 2.60 -5.59 10.82
CA GLY A 160 3.26 -5.82 9.53
C GLY A 160 4.51 -4.96 9.37
N HIS A 161 4.39 -3.65 9.55
CA HIS A 161 5.53 -2.72 9.47
C HIS A 161 6.61 -3.02 10.53
N LYS A 162 6.21 -3.43 11.75
CA LYS A 162 7.16 -3.83 12.79
C LYS A 162 7.96 -5.07 12.38
N ARG A 163 7.32 -6.09 11.80
CA ARG A 163 8.00 -7.31 11.32
C ARG A 163 9.00 -7.03 10.20
N LEU A 164 8.67 -6.11 9.31
CA LEU A 164 9.52 -5.72 8.19
C LEU A 164 10.60 -4.68 8.57
N GLY A 165 10.59 -4.18 9.80
CA GLY A 165 11.49 -3.09 10.20
C GLY A 165 11.18 -1.75 9.54
N LEU A 166 10.06 -1.61 8.84
CA LEU A 166 9.64 -0.36 8.20
C LEU A 166 9.37 0.70 9.25
N HIS A 167 10.17 1.76 9.26
CA HIS A 167 10.05 2.83 10.23
C HIS A 167 10.57 4.16 9.67
N ALA A 168 9.67 5.08 9.45
CA ALA A 168 10.01 6.49 9.23
C ALA A 168 9.53 7.30 10.44
N ALA A 169 10.45 7.77 11.26
CA ALA A 169 10.12 8.61 12.41
C ALA A 169 9.70 10.02 11.95
N PRO A 170 8.90 10.75 12.73
CA PRO A 170 8.54 12.13 12.41
C PRO A 170 9.78 13.00 12.17
N GLY A 171 9.84 13.64 11.01
CA GLY A 171 10.94 14.53 10.61
C GLY A 171 12.23 13.81 10.17
N SER A 172 12.24 12.48 10.10
CA SER A 172 13.38 11.72 9.56
C SER A 172 13.53 11.92 8.05
N LYS A 173 14.71 11.58 7.53
CA LYS A 173 14.94 11.59 6.07
C LYS A 173 14.05 10.57 5.35
N ASP A 174 13.83 9.40 5.95
CA ASP A 174 12.95 8.37 5.41
C ASP A 174 11.50 8.86 5.22
N ALA A 175 11.03 9.76 6.08
CA ALA A 175 9.69 10.34 5.99
C ALA A 175 9.57 11.48 4.94
N GLN A 176 10.68 11.97 4.37
CA GLN A 176 10.64 13.04 3.37
C GLN A 176 10.25 12.48 2.00
N PHE A 177 9.46 13.25 1.26
CA PHE A 177 9.14 12.94 -0.14
C PHE A 177 10.36 13.08 -1.05
N VAL A 178 10.37 12.31 -2.13
CA VAL A 178 11.33 12.49 -3.23
C VAL A 178 11.09 13.87 -3.85
N GLU A 179 12.12 14.70 -3.94
CA GLU A 179 12.01 16.11 -4.32
C GLU A 179 11.27 16.33 -5.64
N LEU A 180 11.52 15.48 -6.63
CA LEU A 180 10.89 15.59 -7.96
C LEU A 180 9.35 15.52 -7.92
N VAL A 181 8.80 14.77 -6.98
CA VAL A 181 7.35 14.48 -6.87
C VAL A 181 6.79 14.89 -5.51
N ALA A 182 7.49 15.76 -4.80
CA ALA A 182 7.06 16.28 -3.51
C ALA A 182 5.76 17.10 -3.63
N PRO A 183 4.92 17.12 -2.57
CA PRO A 183 3.73 17.95 -2.55
C PRO A 183 4.06 19.43 -2.63
N GLU A 184 3.15 20.20 -3.26
CA GLU A 184 3.14 21.65 -3.18
C GLU A 184 2.54 22.12 -1.84
N PRO A 185 2.74 23.40 -1.44
CA PRO A 185 2.44 23.85 -0.07
C PRO A 185 0.98 23.66 0.41
N ASP A 186 0.01 23.63 -0.48
CA ASP A 186 -1.42 23.51 -0.14
C ASP A 186 -1.99 22.11 -0.46
N GLU A 187 -1.17 21.18 -0.94
CA GLU A 187 -1.59 19.82 -1.23
C GLU A 187 -1.72 18.97 0.04
N ILE A 188 -2.72 18.10 0.06
CA ILE A 188 -3.03 17.26 1.20
C ILE A 188 -2.00 16.13 1.35
N VAL A 189 -1.43 16.02 2.54
CA VAL A 189 -0.53 14.95 2.92
C VAL A 189 -1.17 14.08 4.00
N ILE A 190 -1.28 12.79 3.75
CA ILE A 190 -1.82 11.79 4.67
C ILE A 190 -0.70 10.89 5.19
N GLU A 191 -0.48 10.92 6.49
CA GLU A 191 0.51 10.08 7.17
C GLU A 191 -0.12 8.77 7.62
N LYS A 192 0.50 7.63 7.26
CA LYS A 192 -0.02 6.30 7.58
C LYS A 192 0.98 5.43 8.33
N THR A 193 0.48 4.55 9.17
CA THR A 193 1.27 3.65 10.01
C THR A 193 1.15 2.17 9.61
N ALA A 194 0.48 1.93 8.49
CA ALA A 194 0.27 0.61 7.89
C ALA A 194 0.27 0.71 6.35
N SER A 195 0.28 -0.42 5.65
CA SER A 195 0.19 -0.44 4.17
C SER A 195 -1.12 0.14 3.65
N GLY A 196 -2.26 -0.22 4.24
CA GLY A 196 -3.58 0.25 3.83
C GLY A 196 -3.87 1.66 4.33
N VAL A 197 -3.92 2.64 3.42
CA VAL A 197 -4.17 4.04 3.78
C VAL A 197 -5.60 4.27 4.28
N PHE A 198 -6.60 3.61 3.70
CA PHE A 198 -7.99 3.78 4.11
C PHE A 198 -8.28 3.20 5.50
N ASN A 199 -7.60 2.11 5.86
CA ASN A 199 -7.78 1.44 7.15
C ASN A 199 -6.99 2.09 8.30
N SER A 200 -5.94 2.83 8.00
CA SER A 200 -5.03 3.40 9.01
C SER A 200 -5.08 4.92 9.12
N THR A 201 -5.94 5.58 8.34
CA THR A 201 -6.05 7.04 8.32
C THR A 201 -7.48 7.52 8.11
N ASN A 202 -7.66 8.82 8.07
CA ASN A 202 -8.93 9.47 7.76
C ASN A 202 -9.11 9.79 6.26
N LEU A 203 -8.31 9.22 5.35
CA LEU A 203 -8.34 9.56 3.91
C LEU A 203 -9.76 9.47 3.33
N GLY A 204 -10.47 8.38 3.59
CA GLY A 204 -11.83 8.19 3.07
C GLY A 204 -12.83 9.25 3.56
N TYR A 205 -12.61 9.81 4.74
CA TYR A 205 -13.40 10.94 5.25
C TYR A 205 -13.04 12.24 4.53
N VAL A 206 -11.75 12.49 4.34
CA VAL A 206 -11.24 13.68 3.62
C VAL A 206 -11.76 13.70 2.19
N LEU A 207 -11.65 12.61 1.45
CA LEU A 207 -12.13 12.49 0.08
C LEU A 207 -13.63 12.79 -0.05
N ARG A 208 -14.44 12.26 0.85
CA ARG A 208 -15.90 12.55 0.86
C ARG A 208 -16.20 14.04 1.13
N ASN A 209 -15.44 14.66 2.02
CA ASN A 209 -15.60 16.10 2.31
C ASN A 209 -15.23 16.98 1.11
N LEU A 210 -14.25 16.55 0.31
CA LEU A 210 -13.87 17.20 -0.94
C LEU A 210 -14.84 16.91 -2.10
N GLY A 211 -15.79 15.99 -1.90
CA GLY A 211 -16.70 15.55 -2.97
C GLY A 211 -16.04 14.64 -4.00
N VAL A 212 -14.86 14.09 -3.70
CA VAL A 212 -14.13 13.20 -4.60
C VAL A 212 -14.83 11.85 -4.68
N ASN A 213 -15.10 11.39 -5.90
CA ASN A 213 -15.68 10.09 -6.21
C ASN A 213 -14.78 9.24 -7.11
N ALA A 214 -13.78 9.82 -7.76
CA ALA A 214 -12.85 9.13 -8.64
C ALA A 214 -11.39 9.37 -8.21
N LEU A 215 -10.58 8.31 -8.27
CA LEU A 215 -9.18 8.32 -7.89
C LEU A 215 -8.31 7.79 -9.02
N PHE A 216 -7.31 8.56 -9.40
CA PHE A 216 -6.17 8.11 -10.18
C PHE A 216 -5.06 7.76 -9.18
N VAL A 217 -4.53 6.55 -9.25
CA VAL A 217 -3.62 6.02 -8.22
C VAL A 217 -2.25 5.72 -8.82
N THR A 218 -1.22 6.29 -8.21
CA THR A 218 0.20 6.07 -8.53
C THR A 218 0.97 5.73 -7.27
N GLY A 219 2.19 5.20 -7.40
CA GLY A 219 3.11 5.04 -6.27
C GLY A 219 3.68 3.66 -6.07
N VAL A 220 4.09 3.37 -4.84
CA VAL A 220 4.80 2.15 -4.46
C VAL A 220 4.29 1.54 -3.14
N TYR A 221 4.45 0.20 -2.92
CA TYR A 221 4.76 -0.79 -3.97
C TYR A 221 3.47 -1.22 -4.63
N SER A 222 3.52 -1.50 -5.94
CA SER A 222 2.31 -1.86 -6.70
C SER A 222 1.50 -2.97 -6.05
N ASN A 223 2.16 -4.05 -5.61
CA ASN A 223 1.55 -5.23 -4.98
C ASN A 223 1.22 -5.07 -3.48
N GLU A 224 1.54 -3.95 -2.87
CA GLU A 224 1.34 -3.71 -1.43
C GLU A 224 0.46 -2.48 -1.17
N CYS A 225 1.06 -1.34 -0.86
CA CYS A 225 0.31 -0.12 -0.50
C CYS A 225 -0.65 0.33 -1.61
N VAL A 226 -0.19 0.28 -2.88
CA VAL A 226 -1.01 0.66 -4.04
C VAL A 226 -2.19 -0.29 -4.21
N SER A 227 -1.95 -1.61 -4.29
CA SER A 227 -3.03 -2.58 -4.49
C SER A 227 -4.03 -2.62 -3.32
N THR A 228 -3.55 -2.42 -2.08
CA THR A 228 -4.41 -2.32 -0.91
C THR A 228 -5.31 -1.08 -1.00
N ALA A 229 -4.74 0.09 -1.32
CA ALA A 229 -5.49 1.32 -1.49
C ALA A 229 -6.55 1.21 -2.60
N ILE A 230 -6.23 0.58 -3.73
CA ILE A 230 -7.16 0.37 -4.84
C ILE A 230 -8.34 -0.50 -4.42
N ARG A 231 -8.09 -1.63 -3.73
CA ARG A 231 -9.15 -2.55 -3.27
C ARG A 231 -10.06 -1.85 -2.26
N ASP A 232 -9.48 -1.20 -1.26
CA ASP A 232 -10.23 -0.46 -0.24
C ASP A 232 -11.06 0.66 -0.88
N ALA A 233 -10.48 1.44 -1.80
CA ALA A 233 -11.19 2.51 -2.50
C ALA A 233 -12.37 1.97 -3.31
N CYS A 234 -12.18 0.90 -4.07
CA CYS A 234 -13.23 0.24 -4.84
C CYS A 234 -14.38 -0.23 -3.93
N ASP A 235 -14.05 -0.90 -2.82
CA ASP A 235 -15.04 -1.39 -1.86
C ASP A 235 -15.75 -0.26 -1.10
N LEU A 236 -15.11 0.91 -0.98
CA LEU A 236 -15.73 2.14 -0.44
C LEU A 236 -16.57 2.92 -1.46
N GLY A 237 -16.64 2.45 -2.72
CA GLY A 237 -17.47 3.01 -3.77
C GLY A 237 -16.80 4.07 -4.65
N PHE A 238 -15.49 4.27 -4.55
CA PHE A 238 -14.75 5.14 -5.46
C PHE A 238 -14.55 4.49 -6.83
N TYR A 239 -14.56 5.29 -7.89
CA TYR A 239 -14.11 4.88 -9.21
C TYR A 239 -12.58 4.97 -9.26
N VAL A 240 -11.91 3.85 -9.48
CA VAL A 240 -10.45 3.82 -9.38
C VAL A 240 -9.81 3.61 -10.75
N THR A 241 -8.79 4.39 -11.04
CA THR A 241 -7.88 4.22 -12.18
C THR A 241 -6.47 3.98 -11.68
N LEU A 242 -5.89 2.84 -11.99
CA LEU A 242 -4.49 2.52 -11.73
C LEU A 242 -3.63 3.01 -12.89
N ILE A 243 -2.58 3.76 -12.59
CA ILE A 243 -1.60 4.21 -13.60
C ILE A 243 -0.44 3.22 -13.63
N GLU A 244 -0.41 2.36 -14.64
CA GLU A 244 0.51 1.21 -14.66
C GLU A 244 1.99 1.57 -14.77
N ASP A 245 2.32 2.64 -15.49
CA ASP A 245 3.67 3.20 -15.64
C ASP A 245 3.96 4.33 -14.63
N GLY A 246 3.01 4.60 -13.75
CA GLY A 246 3.13 5.43 -12.55
C GLY A 246 3.33 4.62 -11.27
N CYS A 247 3.52 3.27 -11.37
CA CYS A 247 3.70 2.38 -10.25
C CYS A 247 4.89 1.43 -10.43
N ALA A 248 5.49 1.02 -9.32
CA ALA A 248 6.59 0.06 -9.31
C ALA A 248 6.50 -0.94 -8.15
N THR A 249 7.09 -2.11 -8.40
CA THR A 249 7.44 -3.11 -7.38
C THR A 249 8.72 -3.84 -7.77
N VAL A 250 9.20 -4.72 -6.90
CA VAL A 250 10.55 -5.29 -6.96
C VAL A 250 10.83 -6.26 -8.10
N THR A 251 9.80 -6.80 -8.79
CA THR A 251 10.02 -7.65 -9.97
C THR A 251 8.98 -7.39 -11.06
N PRO A 252 9.31 -7.66 -12.35
CA PRO A 252 8.34 -7.57 -13.44
C PRO A 252 7.18 -8.55 -13.30
N GLU A 253 7.40 -9.72 -12.69
CA GLU A 253 6.35 -10.71 -12.42
C GLU A 253 5.31 -10.19 -11.45
N LEU A 254 5.75 -9.62 -10.30
CA LEU A 254 4.86 -8.99 -9.32
C LEU A 254 4.13 -7.79 -9.92
N GLN A 255 4.81 -6.98 -10.75
CA GLN A 255 4.19 -5.87 -11.46
C GLN A 255 3.04 -6.37 -12.35
N ARG A 256 3.30 -7.35 -13.22
CA ARG A 256 2.29 -7.93 -14.11
C ARG A 256 1.14 -8.57 -13.33
N ALA A 257 1.45 -9.38 -12.31
CA ALA A 257 0.43 -10.02 -11.49
C ALA A 257 -0.49 -8.99 -10.82
N THR A 258 0.09 -7.90 -10.32
CA THR A 258 -0.70 -6.82 -9.70
C THR A 258 -1.61 -6.17 -10.72
N ILE A 259 -1.09 -5.72 -11.87
CA ILE A 259 -1.89 -5.12 -12.93
C ILE A 259 -3.02 -6.06 -13.36
N THR A 260 -2.71 -7.33 -13.62
CA THR A 260 -3.69 -8.36 -14.04
C THR A 260 -4.80 -8.53 -13.01
N THR A 261 -4.49 -8.58 -11.73
CA THR A 261 -5.50 -8.79 -10.68
C THR A 261 -6.31 -7.53 -10.33
N MET A 262 -5.81 -6.35 -10.68
CA MET A 262 -6.53 -5.08 -10.46
C MET A 262 -7.44 -4.74 -11.63
N LYS A 263 -6.95 -4.97 -12.85
CA LYS A 263 -7.60 -4.57 -14.09
C LYS A 263 -9.02 -5.10 -14.19
N ASP A 264 -9.93 -4.22 -14.52
CA ASP A 264 -11.36 -4.46 -14.77
C ASP A 264 -12.17 -5.02 -13.57
N ARG A 265 -11.50 -5.41 -12.49
CA ARG A 265 -12.16 -5.87 -11.26
C ARG A 265 -12.22 -4.78 -10.17
N TYR A 266 -11.10 -4.14 -9.92
CA TYR A 266 -10.97 -3.12 -8.87
C TYR A 266 -10.66 -1.75 -9.42
N ALA A 267 -10.01 -1.69 -10.59
CA ALA A 267 -9.59 -0.46 -11.21
C ALA A 267 -9.59 -0.57 -12.73
N ARG A 268 -9.86 0.53 -13.38
CA ARG A 268 -9.46 0.77 -14.75
C ARG A 268 -7.93 0.94 -14.78
N VAL A 269 -7.26 0.47 -15.82
CA VAL A 269 -5.81 0.60 -15.98
C VAL A 269 -5.50 1.48 -17.18
N LEU A 270 -4.72 2.53 -16.93
CA LEU A 270 -4.25 3.47 -17.96
C LEU A 270 -2.73 3.66 -17.84
N SER A 271 -2.11 4.03 -18.94
CA SER A 271 -0.80 4.65 -18.92
C SER A 271 -0.88 6.12 -18.48
N THR A 272 0.23 6.69 -18.07
CA THR A 272 0.34 8.12 -17.75
C THR A 272 -0.09 8.99 -18.94
N ALA A 273 0.28 8.61 -20.16
CA ALA A 273 -0.08 9.37 -21.36
C ALA A 273 -1.59 9.38 -21.60
N GLU A 274 -2.27 8.25 -21.46
CA GLU A 274 -3.73 8.15 -21.57
C GLU A 274 -4.44 8.96 -20.48
N ALA A 275 -3.95 8.88 -19.24
CA ALA A 275 -4.50 9.64 -18.12
C ALA A 275 -4.36 11.15 -18.34
N ILE A 276 -3.21 11.64 -18.79
CA ILE A 276 -2.99 13.05 -19.11
C ILE A 276 -3.93 13.51 -20.23
N ALA A 277 -4.09 12.69 -21.28
CA ALA A 277 -5.00 13.02 -22.37
C ALA A 277 -6.47 13.15 -21.91
N GLU A 278 -6.91 12.33 -20.95
CA GLU A 278 -8.24 12.49 -20.35
C GLU A 278 -8.35 13.80 -19.55
N VAL A 279 -7.34 14.15 -18.74
CA VAL A 279 -7.31 15.40 -17.96
C VAL A 279 -7.35 16.62 -18.88
N GLU A 280 -6.56 16.63 -19.95
CA GLU A 280 -6.54 17.72 -20.93
C GLU A 280 -7.88 17.92 -21.66
N GLN A 281 -8.63 16.84 -21.92
CA GLN A 281 -9.97 16.94 -22.51
C GLN A 281 -10.96 17.68 -21.61
N VAL A 282 -10.87 17.47 -20.28
CA VAL A 282 -11.71 18.16 -19.30
C VAL A 282 -11.42 19.66 -19.25
N VAL A 283 -10.14 20.05 -19.33
CA VAL A 283 -9.72 21.47 -19.39
C VAL A 283 -10.24 22.13 -20.65
N GLY A 284 -10.02 21.51 -21.80
CA GLY A 284 -10.44 22.08 -23.11
C GLY A 284 -11.96 22.21 -23.28
N ALA A 285 -12.76 21.39 -22.62
CA ALA A 285 -14.22 21.45 -22.64
C ALA A 285 -14.80 22.63 -21.83
N ASN A 286 -14.01 23.24 -20.93
CA ASN A 286 -14.47 24.37 -20.10
C ASN A 286 -14.09 25.74 -20.66
N ASP A 287 -13.24 25.80 -21.69
CA ASP A 287 -12.82 27.06 -22.35
C ASP A 287 -13.68 27.41 -23.58
N GLY A 288 -14.68 26.63 -23.93
CA GLY A 288 -15.61 26.79 -25.04
C GLY A 288 -17.03 27.10 -24.57
#